data_3ab9b12d1ec468f3bae95fe79ad3b53f
#
_entry.id   3ab9b12d1ec468f3bae95fe79ad3b53f
#
_cell.length_a   1.000
_cell.length_b   1.000
_cell.length_c   1.000
_cell.angle_alpha   90.00
_cell.angle_beta   90.00
_cell.angle_gamma   90.00
#
_symmetry.space_group_name_H-M   'P 1'
#
loop_
_entity.id
_entity.type
_entity.pdbx_description
1 polymer ?
#
loop_
_entity_poly.entity_id
_entity_poly.type
_entity_poly.pdbx_seq_one_letter_code
_entity_poly.pdbx_strand_id
1 'polypeptide(L)'
;KDDWEISQMPQVEGAFVSVDPHNGAIKSLVGGFDFNRNHFNRVTMAWRQPGSSFKPFIYSAGLERGFTPSSMINDAPLVIDPQSIGGQRWEPKNYDGKFGGMMTMRQALTRSKNLVSIRILMAIGTDYAQEYIGRFGFGAKQHPAYLTMALGAGMVTPLGMAEGYSVFANGGSHVTPYFIDRIEDDRGQVLAQTAPQVVGQNAKQTIDPRNAFIMTQMMKEVIDRGTATLAKKLGRKDLA
;
A
#
# COMPACT_ATOMS: atom_id res chain seq x y z
N LYS A 1 39.47 -19.17 -4.14
CA LYS A 1 40.09 -18.03 -4.84
C LYS A 1 39.16 -16.86 -4.58
N ASP A 2 39.67 -15.89 -3.84
CA ASP A 2 38.95 -14.63 -3.63
C ASP A 2 39.10 -13.80 -4.91
N ASP A 3 38.03 -13.68 -5.68
CA ASP A 3 38.01 -12.83 -6.87
C ASP A 3 37.76 -11.39 -6.41
N TRP A 4 38.72 -10.50 -6.65
CA TRP A 4 38.60 -9.08 -6.38
C TRP A 4 37.98 -8.36 -7.57
N GLU A 5 36.90 -7.60 -7.32
CA GLU A 5 36.27 -6.76 -8.31
C GLU A 5 36.39 -5.28 -7.91
N ILE A 6 36.75 -4.44 -8.88
CA ILE A 6 36.73 -2.98 -8.69
C ILE A 6 35.30 -2.52 -8.99
N SER A 7 34.61 -2.03 -7.97
CA SER A 7 33.25 -1.49 -8.12
C SER A 7 33.15 -0.10 -7.50
N GLN A 8 32.22 0.70 -8.02
CA GLN A 8 31.88 1.99 -7.44
C GLN A 8 30.89 1.80 -6.30
N MET A 9 31.15 2.47 -5.17
CA MET A 9 30.20 2.49 -4.06
C MET A 9 28.86 3.12 -4.51
N PRO A 10 27.71 2.47 -4.25
CA PRO A 10 26.43 3.00 -4.66
C PRO A 10 26.12 4.33 -3.95
N GLN A 11 25.66 5.32 -4.71
CA GLN A 11 25.19 6.61 -4.20
C GLN A 11 23.72 6.54 -3.74
N VAL A 12 22.97 5.56 -4.24
CA VAL A 12 21.58 5.31 -3.86
C VAL A 12 21.48 3.98 -3.12
N GLU A 13 20.56 3.90 -2.19
CA GLU A 13 20.30 2.69 -1.42
C GLU A 13 18.84 2.29 -1.56
N GLY A 14 18.60 0.98 -1.57
CA GLY A 14 17.28 0.38 -1.56
C GLY A 14 16.91 -0.18 -0.19
N ALA A 15 15.65 -0.56 -0.06
CA ALA A 15 15.13 -1.28 1.09
C ALA A 15 14.22 -2.41 0.63
N PHE A 16 14.18 -3.47 1.42
CA PHE A 16 13.30 -4.61 1.18
C PHE A 16 12.71 -5.09 2.50
N VAL A 17 11.43 -5.45 2.48
CA VAL A 17 10.76 -6.08 3.60
C VAL A 17 9.78 -7.13 3.11
N SER A 18 9.74 -8.28 3.80
CA SER A 18 8.75 -9.33 3.60
C SER A 18 8.11 -9.67 4.94
N VAL A 19 6.77 -9.67 4.97
CA VAL A 19 5.97 -9.93 6.17
C VAL A 19 5.07 -11.13 5.91
N ASP A 20 4.95 -12.01 6.89
CA ASP A 20 3.97 -13.07 6.88
C ASP A 20 2.57 -12.46 7.13
N PRO A 21 1.65 -12.51 6.16
CA PRO A 21 0.33 -11.90 6.33
C PRO A 21 -0.55 -12.61 7.37
N HIS A 22 -0.21 -13.84 7.79
CA HIS A 22 -0.98 -14.57 8.78
C HIS A 22 -0.78 -14.09 10.21
N ASN A 23 0.45 -13.65 10.53
CA ASN A 23 0.80 -13.34 11.92
C ASN A 23 1.68 -12.09 12.10
N GLY A 24 2.05 -11.42 11.01
CA GLY A 24 2.89 -10.22 11.04
C GLY A 24 4.39 -10.49 11.19
N ALA A 25 4.86 -11.75 11.22
CA ALA A 25 6.28 -12.04 11.36
C ALA A 25 7.08 -11.48 10.17
N ILE A 26 8.09 -10.66 10.43
CA ILE A 26 9.01 -10.17 9.40
C ILE A 26 9.94 -11.33 9.00
N LYS A 27 9.81 -11.79 7.76
CA LYS A 27 10.60 -12.90 7.21
C LYS A 27 11.93 -12.44 6.62
N SER A 28 11.98 -11.19 6.15
CA SER A 28 13.19 -10.59 5.60
C SER A 28 13.10 -9.07 5.73
N LEU A 29 14.22 -8.45 6.09
CA LEU A 29 14.33 -7.00 6.20
C LEU A 29 15.73 -6.55 5.79
N VAL A 30 15.81 -5.65 4.80
CA VAL A 30 17.05 -4.97 4.40
C VAL A 30 16.77 -3.48 4.38
N GLY A 31 17.38 -2.73 5.29
CA GLY A 31 17.13 -1.29 5.47
C GLY A 31 18.04 -0.37 4.69
N GLY A 32 19.12 -0.90 4.09
CA GLY A 32 20.12 -0.14 3.34
C GLY A 32 21.25 -1.05 2.85
N PHE A 33 22.30 -0.45 2.30
CA PHE A 33 23.42 -1.18 1.71
C PHE A 33 24.40 -1.72 2.78
N ASP A 34 24.80 -0.88 3.74
CA ASP A 34 25.76 -1.24 4.78
C ASP A 34 25.46 -0.46 6.07
N PHE A 35 25.19 -1.20 7.16
CA PHE A 35 24.87 -0.63 8.47
C PHE A 35 26.01 0.22 9.05
N ASN A 36 27.26 -0.18 8.87
CA ASN A 36 28.40 0.56 9.41
C ASN A 36 28.60 1.92 8.75
N ARG A 37 28.08 2.09 7.52
CA ARG A 37 28.12 3.36 6.80
C ARG A 37 26.95 4.26 7.10
N ASN A 38 25.76 3.66 7.27
CA ASN A 38 24.53 4.41 7.47
C ASN A 38 23.52 3.59 8.29
N HIS A 39 23.26 4.05 9.51
CA HIS A 39 22.33 3.42 10.43
C HIS A 39 20.85 3.72 10.09
N PHE A 40 20.58 4.53 9.07
CA PHE A 40 19.21 4.85 8.67
C PHE A 40 18.51 3.67 8.02
N ASN A 41 17.65 3.00 8.78
CA ASN A 41 16.85 1.88 8.28
C ASN A 41 15.67 2.39 7.45
N ARG A 42 15.76 2.30 6.14
CA ARG A 42 14.74 2.80 5.21
C ARG A 42 13.43 2.05 5.30
N VAL A 43 13.43 0.82 5.78
CA VAL A 43 12.19 0.03 5.96
C VAL A 43 11.29 0.66 7.02
N THR A 44 11.88 1.15 8.12
CA THR A 44 11.14 1.65 9.30
C THR A 44 11.17 3.17 9.45
N MET A 45 12.16 3.85 8.86
CA MET A 45 12.42 5.27 9.09
C MET A 45 12.17 6.16 7.87
N ALA A 46 12.17 5.60 6.64
CA ALA A 46 11.97 6.40 5.43
C ALA A 46 10.49 6.65 5.18
N TRP A 47 9.99 7.76 5.66
CA TRP A 47 8.65 8.26 5.34
C TRP A 47 8.64 8.85 3.95
N ARG A 48 7.85 8.29 3.04
CA ARG A 48 7.75 8.70 1.64
C ARG A 48 6.31 8.62 1.17
N GLN A 49 5.99 9.40 0.14
CA GLN A 49 4.72 9.31 -0.55
C GLN A 49 4.64 7.98 -1.32
N PRO A 50 3.66 7.12 -1.03
CA PRO A 50 3.51 5.84 -1.72
C PRO A 50 3.04 6.00 -3.18
N GLY A 51 2.50 7.16 -3.54
CA GLY A 51 1.96 7.39 -4.87
C GLY A 51 0.84 6.41 -5.21
N SER A 52 0.79 5.96 -6.46
CA SER A 52 -0.27 5.06 -6.96
C SER A 52 -0.37 3.71 -6.26
N SER A 53 0.65 3.27 -5.51
CA SER A 53 0.53 2.07 -4.69
C SER A 53 -0.46 2.23 -3.52
N PHE A 54 -0.90 3.45 -3.25
CA PHE A 54 -1.94 3.72 -2.25
C PHE A 54 -3.37 3.55 -2.79
N LYS A 55 -3.57 3.54 -4.10
CA LYS A 55 -4.89 3.44 -4.73
C LYS A 55 -5.74 2.24 -4.27
N PRO A 56 -5.20 1.03 -4.07
CA PRO A 56 -6.00 -0.10 -3.60
C PRO A 56 -6.80 0.18 -2.32
N PHE A 57 -6.25 0.96 -1.39
CA PHE A 57 -6.94 1.31 -0.13
C PHE A 57 -8.15 2.23 -0.38
N ILE A 58 -8.03 3.18 -1.30
CA ILE A 58 -9.13 4.07 -1.71
C ILE A 58 -10.21 3.29 -2.49
N TYR A 59 -9.80 2.36 -3.34
CA TYR A 59 -10.72 1.49 -4.10
C TYR A 59 -11.45 0.53 -3.16
N SER A 60 -10.77 -0.02 -2.16
CA SER A 60 -11.37 -0.83 -1.10
C SER A 60 -12.42 -0.05 -0.31
N ALA A 61 -12.13 1.21 0.05
CA ALA A 61 -13.11 2.13 0.65
C ALA A 61 -14.32 2.38 -0.27
N GLY A 62 -14.07 2.48 -1.58
CA GLY A 62 -15.13 2.60 -2.60
C GLY A 62 -16.03 1.36 -2.64
N LEU A 63 -15.47 0.16 -2.61
CA LEU A 63 -16.24 -1.09 -2.55
C LEU A 63 -17.15 -1.15 -1.32
N GLU A 64 -16.65 -0.71 -0.15
CA GLU A 64 -17.43 -0.64 1.08
C GLU A 64 -18.62 0.34 0.96
N ARG A 65 -18.48 1.38 0.14
CA ARG A 65 -19.51 2.40 -0.13
C ARG A 65 -20.40 2.07 -1.34
N GLY A 66 -20.40 0.81 -1.79
CA GLY A 66 -21.32 0.32 -2.81
C GLY A 66 -20.80 0.39 -4.24
N PHE A 67 -19.57 0.84 -4.48
CA PHE A 67 -18.95 0.64 -5.80
C PHE A 67 -18.71 -0.85 -6.04
N THR A 68 -18.67 -1.22 -7.31
CA THR A 68 -18.34 -2.58 -7.75
C THR A 68 -17.20 -2.53 -8.77
N PRO A 69 -16.50 -3.62 -9.04
CA PRO A 69 -15.50 -3.66 -10.11
C PRO A 69 -16.03 -3.22 -11.48
N SER A 70 -17.33 -3.34 -11.71
CA SER A 70 -18.02 -2.96 -12.94
C SER A 70 -18.60 -1.53 -12.92
N SER A 71 -18.53 -0.81 -11.81
CA SER A 71 -19.01 0.57 -11.72
C SER A 71 -18.30 1.44 -12.75
N MET A 72 -19.09 2.13 -13.55
CA MET A 72 -18.64 3.00 -14.64
C MET A 72 -18.28 4.39 -14.10
N ILE A 73 -17.05 4.82 -14.32
CA ILE A 73 -16.53 6.12 -13.86
C ILE A 73 -15.84 6.82 -15.03
N ASN A 74 -16.04 8.11 -15.16
CA ASN A 74 -15.51 8.87 -16.29
C ASN A 74 -14.06 9.32 -16.06
N ASP A 75 -13.12 8.84 -16.87
CA ASP A 75 -11.74 9.31 -16.95
C ASP A 75 -11.67 10.53 -17.89
N ALA A 76 -12.16 11.67 -17.43
CA ALA A 76 -12.22 12.94 -18.16
C ALA A 76 -11.58 14.06 -17.34
N PRO A 77 -11.23 15.19 -17.95
CA PRO A 77 -10.69 16.36 -17.25
C PRO A 77 -11.49 16.70 -16.00
N LEU A 78 -10.81 17.07 -14.95
CA LEU A 78 -11.39 17.43 -13.66
C LEU A 78 -10.81 18.78 -13.23
N VAL A 79 -11.68 19.75 -13.06
CA VAL A 79 -11.34 21.05 -12.47
C VAL A 79 -11.97 21.07 -11.08
N ILE A 80 -11.15 21.27 -10.07
CA ILE A 80 -11.60 21.35 -8.68
C ILE A 80 -11.69 22.80 -8.27
N ASP A 81 -12.83 23.17 -7.67
CA ASP A 81 -13.03 24.54 -7.19
C ASP A 81 -11.93 24.90 -6.19
N PRO A 82 -11.14 25.97 -6.45
CA PRO A 82 -10.12 26.46 -5.55
C PRO A 82 -10.62 26.67 -4.12
N GLN A 83 -11.86 27.12 -3.93
CA GLN A 83 -12.41 27.36 -2.61
C GLN A 83 -12.55 26.06 -1.78
N SER A 84 -12.78 24.92 -2.44
CA SER A 84 -12.91 23.61 -1.77
C SER A 84 -11.57 22.99 -1.33
N ILE A 85 -10.43 23.55 -1.78
CA ILE A 85 -9.07 22.99 -1.55
C ILE A 85 -8.06 24.03 -1.04
N GLY A 86 -8.55 25.10 -0.37
CA GLY A 86 -7.68 26.11 0.25
C GLY A 86 -7.16 27.19 -0.70
N GLY A 87 -7.89 27.47 -1.78
CA GLY A 87 -7.66 28.65 -2.64
C GLY A 87 -6.68 28.44 -3.81
N GLN A 88 -6.10 27.25 -3.98
CA GLN A 88 -5.21 26.95 -5.10
C GLN A 88 -5.95 26.17 -6.21
N ARG A 89 -5.77 26.60 -7.46
CA ARG A 89 -6.28 25.87 -8.61
C ARG A 89 -5.55 24.54 -8.74
N TRP A 90 -6.29 23.44 -8.76
CA TRP A 90 -5.72 22.11 -8.95
C TRP A 90 -6.39 21.40 -10.12
N GLU A 91 -5.60 21.11 -11.13
CA GLU A 91 -6.00 20.39 -12.34
C GLU A 91 -5.20 19.08 -12.43
N PRO A 92 -5.66 18.02 -11.75
CA PRO A 92 -4.97 16.74 -11.81
C PRO A 92 -5.01 16.15 -13.22
N LYS A 93 -3.94 15.43 -13.59
CA LYS A 93 -3.82 14.75 -14.89
C LYS A 93 -3.47 13.28 -14.66
N ASN A 94 -3.82 12.45 -15.64
CA ASN A 94 -3.25 11.10 -15.71
C ASN A 94 -1.77 11.18 -16.07
N TYR A 95 -0.99 10.16 -15.64
CA TYR A 95 0.45 10.12 -15.92
C TYR A 95 0.77 10.15 -17.41
N ASP A 96 -0.05 9.49 -18.23
CA ASP A 96 0.06 9.44 -19.70
C ASP A 96 -0.50 10.70 -20.41
N GLY A 97 -1.04 11.65 -19.65
CA GLY A 97 -1.71 12.86 -20.19
C GLY A 97 -3.00 12.58 -20.97
N LYS A 98 -3.47 11.34 -21.04
CA LYS A 98 -4.63 10.94 -21.86
C LYS A 98 -5.87 10.69 -21.01
N PHE A 99 -7.02 10.90 -21.62
CA PHE A 99 -8.33 10.61 -21.04
C PHE A 99 -8.95 9.40 -21.72
N GLY A 100 -9.47 8.48 -20.93
CA GLY A 100 -10.04 7.21 -21.44
C GLY A 100 -11.57 7.21 -21.53
N GLY A 101 -12.24 8.31 -21.11
CA GLY A 101 -13.70 8.37 -21.06
C GLY A 101 -14.29 7.42 -20.01
N MET A 102 -15.49 6.93 -20.27
CA MET A 102 -16.18 5.98 -19.38
C MET A 102 -15.43 4.65 -19.34
N MET A 103 -15.06 4.22 -18.14
CA MET A 103 -14.40 2.93 -17.93
C MET A 103 -14.84 2.32 -16.60
N THR A 104 -14.66 1.00 -16.46
CA THR A 104 -14.97 0.33 -15.20
C THR A 104 -13.94 0.66 -14.11
N MET A 105 -14.36 0.62 -12.85
CA MET A 105 -13.48 0.75 -11.69
C MET A 105 -12.28 -0.19 -11.79
N ARG A 106 -12.48 -1.44 -12.19
CA ARG A 106 -11.45 -2.46 -12.43
C ARG A 106 -10.43 -1.99 -13.47
N GLN A 107 -10.87 -1.55 -14.65
CA GLN A 107 -9.99 -1.04 -15.69
C GLN A 107 -9.17 0.18 -15.25
N ALA A 108 -9.80 1.06 -14.44
CA ALA A 108 -9.14 2.23 -13.92
C ALA A 108 -8.00 1.91 -12.96
N LEU A 109 -8.17 0.92 -12.07
CA LEU A 109 -7.09 0.44 -11.20
C LEU A 109 -5.99 -0.23 -12.02
N THR A 110 -6.35 -1.13 -12.94
CA THR A 110 -5.42 -1.84 -13.85
C THR A 110 -4.50 -0.86 -14.60
N ARG A 111 -5.05 0.28 -15.06
CA ARG A 111 -4.33 1.32 -15.80
C ARG A 111 -3.82 2.45 -14.92
N SER A 112 -4.02 2.35 -13.62
CA SER A 112 -3.62 3.36 -12.62
C SER A 112 -4.11 4.79 -12.94
N LYS A 113 -5.38 4.94 -13.36
CA LYS A 113 -5.95 6.23 -13.75
C LYS A 113 -6.16 7.15 -12.55
N ASN A 114 -5.55 8.34 -12.59
CA ASN A 114 -5.59 9.29 -11.49
C ASN A 114 -6.96 9.92 -11.31
N LEU A 115 -7.58 10.35 -12.41
CA LEU A 115 -8.86 11.08 -12.36
C LEU A 115 -10.00 10.21 -11.85
N VAL A 116 -9.98 8.92 -12.18
CA VAL A 116 -10.95 7.96 -11.65
C VAL A 116 -10.76 7.77 -10.15
N SER A 117 -9.50 7.64 -9.69
CA SER A 117 -9.20 7.50 -8.24
C SER A 117 -9.69 8.70 -7.44
N ILE A 118 -9.50 9.93 -7.98
CA ILE A 118 -9.99 11.16 -7.36
C ILE A 118 -11.52 11.17 -7.32
N ARG A 119 -12.21 10.79 -8.42
CA ARG A 119 -13.66 10.74 -8.47
C ARG A 119 -14.25 9.72 -7.48
N ILE A 120 -13.61 8.57 -7.30
CA ILE A 120 -14.00 7.61 -6.26
C ILE A 120 -13.89 8.27 -4.89
N LEU A 121 -12.75 8.91 -4.57
CA LEU A 121 -12.56 9.58 -3.30
C LEU A 121 -13.56 10.72 -3.08
N MET A 122 -13.84 11.52 -4.10
CA MET A 122 -14.89 12.56 -4.02
C MET A 122 -16.27 11.98 -3.72
N ALA A 123 -16.61 10.85 -4.33
CA ALA A 123 -17.93 10.22 -4.14
C ALA A 123 -18.11 9.60 -2.75
N ILE A 124 -17.04 9.04 -2.16
CA ILE A 124 -17.11 8.44 -0.82
C ILE A 124 -16.85 9.44 0.32
N GLY A 125 -16.24 10.58 0.01
CA GLY A 125 -15.82 11.60 0.98
C GLY A 125 -14.44 11.37 1.57
N THR A 126 -13.70 12.45 1.75
CA THR A 126 -12.30 12.42 2.24
C THR A 126 -12.21 11.98 3.71
N ASP A 127 -13.12 12.43 4.55
CA ASP A 127 -13.14 12.09 5.98
C ASP A 127 -13.42 10.60 6.19
N TYR A 128 -14.39 10.05 5.46
CA TYR A 128 -14.66 8.62 5.48
C TYR A 128 -13.46 7.80 5.01
N ALA A 129 -12.84 8.22 3.90
CA ALA A 129 -11.67 7.52 3.38
C ALA A 129 -10.52 7.55 4.37
N GLN A 130 -10.28 8.67 5.07
CA GLN A 130 -9.26 8.79 6.11
C GLN A 130 -9.54 7.83 7.29
N GLU A 131 -10.78 7.77 7.76
CA GLU A 131 -11.17 6.81 8.80
C GLU A 131 -10.96 5.37 8.31
N TYR A 132 -11.39 5.08 7.08
CA TYR A 132 -11.30 3.75 6.50
C TYR A 132 -9.87 3.24 6.37
N ILE A 133 -8.94 4.06 5.86
CA ILE A 133 -7.53 3.65 5.73
C ILE A 133 -6.86 3.43 7.09
N GLY A 134 -7.37 4.02 8.16
CA GLY A 134 -6.92 3.75 9.52
C GLY A 134 -7.05 2.27 9.91
N ARG A 135 -7.97 1.53 9.29
CA ARG A 135 -8.15 0.08 9.48
C ARG A 135 -6.97 -0.76 8.98
N PHE A 136 -6.11 -0.17 8.14
CA PHE A 136 -4.90 -0.76 7.59
C PHE A 136 -3.61 -0.31 8.30
N GLY A 137 -3.73 0.44 9.40
CA GLY A 137 -2.59 0.97 10.14
C GLY A 137 -2.14 2.37 9.70
N PHE A 138 -2.81 3.02 8.73
CA PHE A 138 -2.42 4.35 8.26
C PHE A 138 -2.97 5.46 9.17
N GLY A 139 -2.07 6.20 9.80
CA GLY A 139 -2.44 7.28 10.73
C GLY A 139 -3.02 8.51 10.02
N ALA A 140 -4.05 9.12 10.61
CA ALA A 140 -4.70 10.33 10.08
C ALA A 140 -3.74 11.53 9.94
N LYS A 141 -2.75 11.64 10.82
CA LYS A 141 -1.75 12.71 10.78
C LYS A 141 -0.88 12.65 9.51
N GLN A 142 -0.52 11.45 9.06
CA GLN A 142 0.28 11.22 7.86
C GLN A 142 -0.55 11.24 6.58
N HIS A 143 -1.86 11.06 6.70
CA HIS A 143 -2.82 11.00 5.59
C HIS A 143 -3.98 11.98 5.83
N PRO A 144 -3.76 13.30 5.70
CA PRO A 144 -4.83 14.28 5.90
C PRO A 144 -5.96 14.08 4.87
N ALA A 145 -7.19 14.42 5.26
CA ALA A 145 -8.42 14.20 4.49
C ALA A 145 -8.52 15.14 3.28
N TYR A 146 -7.55 15.09 2.38
CA TYR A 146 -7.52 15.86 1.14
C TYR A 146 -7.71 14.95 -0.09
N LEU A 147 -8.18 15.51 -1.20
CA LEU A 147 -8.37 14.78 -2.46
C LEU A 147 -7.07 14.17 -3.02
N THR A 148 -5.93 14.77 -2.69
CA THR A 148 -4.61 14.24 -3.06
C THR A 148 -4.29 12.89 -2.42
N MET A 149 -5.00 12.49 -1.35
CA MET A 149 -4.91 11.16 -0.75
C MET A 149 -5.22 10.05 -1.76
N ALA A 150 -6.12 10.29 -2.74
CA ALA A 150 -6.41 9.34 -3.82
C ALA A 150 -5.18 8.97 -4.66
N LEU A 151 -4.15 9.82 -4.65
CA LEU A 151 -2.91 9.67 -5.40
C LEU A 151 -1.72 9.28 -4.51
N GLY A 152 -1.97 9.01 -3.23
CA GLY A 152 -0.95 8.63 -2.28
C GLY A 152 0.00 9.78 -1.90
N ALA A 153 -0.54 10.98 -1.71
CA ALA A 153 0.24 12.14 -1.26
C ALA A 153 0.59 12.11 0.24
N GLY A 154 -0.01 11.22 1.01
CA GLY A 154 0.36 10.98 2.40
C GLY A 154 1.73 10.34 2.54
N MET A 155 2.20 10.20 3.79
CA MET A 155 3.53 9.66 4.08
C MET A 155 3.39 8.28 4.75
N VAL A 156 4.22 7.32 4.29
CA VAL A 156 4.23 5.96 4.84
C VAL A 156 5.64 5.36 4.72
N THR A 157 5.97 4.42 5.60
CA THR A 157 7.20 3.63 5.49
C THR A 157 6.98 2.38 4.64
N PRO A 158 8.02 1.77 4.06
CA PRO A 158 7.91 0.46 3.40
C PRO A 158 7.26 -0.60 4.30
N LEU A 159 7.58 -0.63 5.60
CA LEU A 159 6.95 -1.55 6.55
C LEU A 159 5.45 -1.28 6.71
N GLY A 160 5.04 -0.01 6.84
CA GLY A 160 3.63 0.35 6.92
C GLY A 160 2.84 -0.02 5.65
N MET A 161 3.48 0.08 4.46
CA MET A 161 2.86 -0.42 3.22
C MET A 161 2.70 -1.95 3.25
N ALA A 162 3.72 -2.71 3.67
CA ALA A 162 3.63 -4.16 3.78
C ALA A 162 2.55 -4.58 4.79
N GLU A 163 2.45 -3.89 5.93
CA GLU A 163 1.39 -4.07 6.92
C GLU A 163 0.01 -3.86 6.31
N GLY A 164 -0.22 -2.74 5.64
CA GLY A 164 -1.50 -2.43 4.99
C GLY A 164 -1.88 -3.46 3.92
N TYR A 165 -0.94 -3.87 3.06
CA TYR A 165 -1.19 -4.89 2.03
C TYR A 165 -1.43 -6.28 2.61
N SER A 166 -0.88 -6.60 3.80
CA SER A 166 -1.14 -7.87 4.50
C SER A 166 -2.63 -8.07 4.76
N VAL A 167 -3.39 -6.99 4.98
CA VAL A 167 -4.85 -7.05 5.18
C VAL A 167 -5.56 -7.62 3.95
N PHE A 168 -5.14 -7.25 2.74
CA PHE A 168 -5.71 -7.84 1.52
C PHE A 168 -5.28 -9.31 1.35
N ALA A 169 -4.01 -9.60 1.61
CA ALA A 169 -3.44 -10.93 1.40
C ALA A 169 -4.01 -11.99 2.34
N ASN A 170 -4.48 -11.62 3.53
CA ASN A 170 -4.97 -12.53 4.56
C ASN A 170 -6.48 -12.61 4.70
N GLY A 171 -7.24 -11.99 3.79
CA GLY A 171 -8.70 -12.00 3.82
C GLY A 171 -9.34 -10.95 4.71
N GLY A 172 -8.61 -9.89 5.06
CA GLY A 172 -9.16 -8.68 5.66
C GLY A 172 -8.86 -8.46 7.14
N SER A 173 -7.93 -9.21 7.73
CA SER A 173 -7.52 -9.05 9.13
C SER A 173 -6.27 -8.17 9.26
N HIS A 174 -6.23 -7.30 10.26
CA HIS A 174 -5.04 -6.52 10.57
C HIS A 174 -4.10 -7.30 11.46
N VAL A 175 -2.81 -7.37 11.09
CA VAL A 175 -1.72 -7.96 11.86
C VAL A 175 -0.57 -6.97 11.95
N THR A 176 -0.01 -6.78 13.14
CA THR A 176 1.11 -5.86 13.37
C THR A 176 2.43 -6.56 13.09
N PRO A 177 3.31 -6.00 12.24
CA PRO A 177 4.61 -6.60 11.97
C PRO A 177 5.53 -6.65 13.18
N TYR A 178 6.25 -7.76 13.36
CA TYR A 178 7.27 -7.95 14.40
C TYR A 178 8.42 -8.81 13.87
N PHE A 179 9.62 -8.70 14.49
CA PHE A 179 10.79 -9.51 14.13
C PHE A 179 11.47 -10.16 15.34
N ILE A 180 11.18 -9.71 16.58
CA ILE A 180 11.65 -10.35 17.80
C ILE A 180 10.52 -11.26 18.28
N ASP A 181 10.75 -12.58 18.27
CA ASP A 181 9.80 -13.54 18.78
C ASP A 181 9.88 -13.62 20.31
N ARG A 182 11.11 -13.81 20.86
CA ARG A 182 11.34 -13.83 22.29
C ARG A 182 12.77 -13.40 22.64
N ILE A 183 12.95 -13.04 23.90
CA ILE A 183 14.25 -12.72 24.51
C ILE A 183 14.45 -13.67 25.67
N GLU A 184 15.58 -14.35 25.70
CA GLU A 184 15.97 -15.29 26.75
C GLU A 184 17.26 -14.83 27.44
N ASP A 185 17.43 -15.19 28.70
CA ASP A 185 18.70 -15.03 29.40
C ASP A 185 19.69 -16.16 29.04
N ASP A 186 20.89 -16.13 29.61
CA ASP A 186 21.96 -17.12 29.42
C ASP A 186 21.61 -18.52 29.96
N ARG A 187 20.53 -18.66 30.75
CA ARG A 187 20.01 -19.90 31.31
C ARG A 187 18.81 -20.43 30.54
N GLY A 188 18.39 -19.75 29.46
CA GLY A 188 17.21 -20.13 28.68
C GLY A 188 15.88 -19.71 29.30
N GLN A 189 15.89 -18.86 30.34
CA GLN A 189 14.67 -18.31 30.88
C GLN A 189 14.14 -17.21 29.97
N VAL A 190 12.87 -17.31 29.57
CA VAL A 190 12.22 -16.30 28.72
C VAL A 190 12.00 -15.03 29.54
N LEU A 191 12.65 -13.93 29.13
CA LEU A 191 12.53 -12.60 29.72
C LEU A 191 11.37 -11.80 29.09
N ALA A 192 11.15 -11.98 27.79
CA ALA A 192 10.04 -11.37 27.06
C ALA A 192 9.66 -12.23 25.87
N GLN A 193 8.39 -12.24 25.52
CA GLN A 193 7.87 -12.95 24.34
C GLN A 193 6.83 -12.10 23.64
N THR A 194 6.90 -12.05 22.31
CA THR A 194 5.88 -11.40 21.49
C THR A 194 4.60 -12.25 21.51
N ALA A 195 3.46 -11.60 21.65
CA ALA A 195 2.14 -12.20 21.48
C ALA A 195 1.57 -11.77 20.13
N PRO A 196 1.85 -12.50 19.04
CA PRO A 196 1.45 -12.09 17.70
C PRO A 196 -0.07 -12.13 17.55
N GLN A 197 -0.57 -11.23 16.71
CA GLN A 197 -1.94 -11.30 16.20
C GLN A 197 -1.99 -12.32 15.08
N VAL A 198 -2.81 -13.38 15.25
CA VAL A 198 -2.89 -14.49 14.30
C VAL A 198 -4.26 -14.51 13.65
N VAL A 199 -4.28 -14.53 12.31
CA VAL A 199 -5.51 -14.62 11.52
C VAL A 199 -6.30 -15.89 11.88
N GLY A 200 -7.60 -15.73 12.08
CA GLY A 200 -8.47 -16.83 12.51
C GLY A 200 -8.44 -17.13 14.02
N GLN A 201 -7.61 -16.42 14.78
CA GLN A 201 -7.53 -16.58 16.24
C GLN A 201 -7.86 -15.26 16.96
N ASN A 202 -6.91 -14.33 17.02
CA ASN A 202 -7.00 -13.08 17.76
C ASN A 202 -6.76 -11.82 16.90
N ALA A 203 -6.42 -11.95 15.61
CA ALA A 203 -6.30 -10.82 14.71
C ALA A 203 -7.69 -10.21 14.41
N LYS A 204 -7.76 -8.87 14.48
CA LYS A 204 -9.02 -8.15 14.25
C LYS A 204 -9.37 -8.15 12.76
N GLN A 205 -10.57 -8.64 12.42
CA GLN A 205 -11.15 -8.45 11.09
C GLN A 205 -11.46 -6.96 10.89
N THR A 206 -10.84 -6.32 9.91
CA THR A 206 -10.91 -4.86 9.70
C THR A 206 -11.65 -4.46 8.43
N ILE A 207 -11.66 -5.34 7.43
CA ILE A 207 -12.49 -5.21 6.23
C ILE A 207 -13.22 -6.53 5.94
N ASP A 208 -14.33 -6.46 5.22
CA ASP A 208 -15.09 -7.66 4.81
C ASP A 208 -14.20 -8.58 3.94
N PRO A 209 -14.17 -9.90 4.18
CA PRO A 209 -13.40 -10.85 3.37
C PRO A 209 -13.72 -10.79 1.88
N ARG A 210 -14.96 -10.47 1.52
CA ARG A 210 -15.38 -10.27 0.11
C ARG A 210 -14.69 -9.06 -0.50
N ASN A 211 -14.51 -7.97 0.28
CA ASN A 211 -13.77 -6.79 -0.16
C ASN A 211 -12.30 -7.15 -0.40
N ALA A 212 -11.64 -7.82 0.55
CA ALA A 212 -10.26 -8.28 0.40
C ALA A 212 -10.08 -9.18 -0.83
N PHE A 213 -11.01 -10.13 -1.06
CA PHE A 213 -11.00 -11.00 -2.23
C PHE A 213 -11.14 -10.20 -3.54
N ILE A 214 -12.13 -9.30 -3.62
CA ILE A 214 -12.36 -8.49 -4.82
C ILE A 214 -11.13 -7.62 -5.12
N MET A 215 -10.55 -6.97 -4.10
CA MET A 215 -9.34 -6.15 -4.26
C MET A 215 -8.16 -6.98 -4.74
N THR A 216 -7.94 -8.17 -4.18
CA THR A 216 -6.88 -9.08 -4.63
C THR A 216 -7.08 -9.46 -6.11
N GLN A 217 -8.31 -9.78 -6.55
CA GLN A 217 -8.58 -10.06 -7.95
C GLN A 217 -8.34 -8.84 -8.87
N MET A 218 -8.69 -7.63 -8.40
CA MET A 218 -8.41 -6.41 -9.16
C MET A 218 -6.91 -6.10 -9.25
N MET A 219 -6.15 -6.36 -8.19
CA MET A 219 -4.69 -6.19 -8.17
C MET A 219 -3.97 -7.21 -9.06
N LYS A 220 -4.44 -8.45 -9.13
CA LYS A 220 -3.93 -9.44 -10.11
C LYS A 220 -3.98 -8.91 -11.54
N GLU A 221 -5.04 -8.20 -11.91
CA GLU A 221 -5.12 -7.62 -13.26
C GLU A 221 -4.09 -6.52 -13.53
N VAL A 222 -3.62 -5.81 -12.49
CA VAL A 222 -2.52 -4.84 -12.63
C VAL A 222 -1.25 -5.55 -13.08
N ILE A 223 -1.02 -6.79 -12.62
CA ILE A 223 0.11 -7.63 -13.04
C ILE A 223 -0.17 -8.30 -14.38
N ASP A 224 -1.37 -8.83 -14.60
CA ASP A 224 -1.69 -9.59 -15.80
C ASP A 224 -1.68 -8.74 -17.07
N ARG A 225 -2.22 -7.53 -17.02
CA ARG A 225 -2.45 -6.66 -18.18
C ARG A 225 -2.33 -5.16 -17.90
N GLY A 226 -1.85 -4.78 -16.72
CA GLY A 226 -1.75 -3.40 -16.28
C GLY A 226 -0.33 -2.87 -16.20
N THR A 227 -0.11 -1.96 -15.27
CA THR A 227 1.17 -1.23 -15.11
C THR A 227 2.29 -2.09 -14.52
N ALA A 228 2.00 -3.25 -13.93
CA ALA A 228 2.98 -4.12 -13.28
C ALA A 228 3.29 -5.41 -14.07
N THR A 229 3.03 -5.45 -15.37
CA THR A 229 3.24 -6.65 -16.22
C THR A 229 4.66 -7.20 -16.18
N LEU A 230 5.66 -6.37 -15.84
CA LEU A 230 7.05 -6.79 -15.70
C LEU A 230 7.22 -7.87 -14.60
N ALA A 231 6.39 -7.85 -13.55
CA ALA A 231 6.40 -8.83 -12.48
C ALA A 231 6.15 -10.27 -12.96
N LYS A 232 5.51 -10.46 -14.12
CA LYS A 232 5.30 -11.78 -14.73
C LYS A 232 6.61 -12.51 -15.08
N LYS A 233 7.72 -11.77 -15.21
CA LYS A 233 9.06 -12.36 -15.42
C LYS A 233 9.53 -13.21 -14.24
N LEU A 234 8.95 -13.03 -13.05
CA LEU A 234 9.24 -13.84 -11.87
C LEU A 234 8.67 -15.27 -11.98
N GLY A 235 7.86 -15.59 -13.01
CA GLY A 235 7.27 -16.91 -13.22
C GLY A 235 6.23 -17.33 -12.16
N ARG A 236 5.81 -16.42 -11.28
CA ARG A 236 4.83 -16.66 -10.22
C ARG A 236 3.42 -16.33 -10.69
N LYS A 237 2.45 -17.20 -10.35
CA LYS A 237 1.03 -17.04 -10.70
C LYS A 237 0.17 -16.47 -9.57
N ASP A 238 0.73 -16.33 -8.38
CA ASP A 238 0.07 -15.90 -7.15
C ASP A 238 0.25 -14.41 -6.85
N LEU A 239 0.94 -13.67 -7.70
CA LEU A 239 1.15 -12.23 -7.54
C LEU A 239 -0.16 -11.44 -7.73
N ALA A 240 -0.38 -10.47 -6.85
CA ALA A 240 -1.53 -9.55 -6.87
C ALA A 240 -1.12 -8.12 -6.47
#